data_afaad34dba827817891fdf43ce06588c
#
_entry.id   afaad34dba827817891fdf43ce06588c
#
_cell.length_a   1.000
_cell.length_b   1.000
_cell.length_c   1.000
_cell.angle_alpha   90.00
_cell.angle_beta   90.00
_cell.angle_gamma   90.00
#
_symmetry.space_group_name_H-M   'P 1'
#
loop_
_entity.id
_entity.type
_entity.pdbx_description
1 polymer ?
#
loop_
_entity_poly.entity_id
_entity_poly.type
_entity_poly.pdbx_seq_one_letter_code
_entity_poly.pdbx_strand_id
1 'polypeptide(L)'
;MDMNWLKWLLAAVVGLIAVTVFYLLVLFDLNDFKAEITQKVEQQTGRQLQIAGDIGWTVYPSLGVSLSDVTLSNPEGFVPEQMLEVSKLVAAVALMPLLNKDLQIQQLHMDGVTVNLVTAKNGRTSMDGLTSDKAAASAPAETATPVTAPGSQQLKLEDLSIRNLQLNMITEGSPTQSLALKSLNLTDFKANDWAPLDFELVVKSDPTQLEVKGSAQLQLSNNNQLVQLKDFVLDTEFQGLPLKQLVLETDLTVALDKKQLDWQWQKLELDDIKGSGQLAVNYAKQAVIKLDLKLDEVDTAAYISDNTTTAEAEAEAAASSEPDLTALRLFDLDLKLAVNTLKVSGLHTENLQLVLSNKAGLVHIQNASADLYDGKVVAKATLDARKTPVSYSFNKQLSGLALRPMLIDGADIDLLSGTAKLSIEGKGHSLLPEQLKKNLLANGSFEITDGSLYGVNIAQMIRNAKATLKNEAQSTDNTEQKTDFSSLTGSFNLTDGVLTNPDLKMAAPLLRLSGKGSANLLTEALDYQLSTALVNTSKGQGGKEKDDLAGVEIPLKISGTMQEPKYSLDTKALFETQLKDKVETQKDKLKNKLLEKLGGL
;
A
#
# COMPACT_ATOMS: atom_id res chain seq x y z
N MET A 1 -6.98 25.95 78.90
CA MET A 1 -6.26 26.84 77.97
C MET A 1 -7.18 27.10 76.80
N ASP A 2 -7.70 28.36 76.75
CA ASP A 2 -8.83 28.71 75.87
C ASP A 2 -8.48 28.64 74.40
N MET A 3 -9.14 27.78 73.68
CA MET A 3 -9.04 27.56 72.25
C MET A 3 -9.55 28.77 71.39
N ASN A 4 -9.91 29.84 72.04
CA ASN A 4 -10.43 31.07 71.38
C ASN A 4 -9.32 31.91 70.74
N TRP A 5 -8.09 31.91 71.28
CA TRP A 5 -6.98 32.66 70.71
C TRP A 5 -6.54 32.07 69.34
N LEU A 6 -6.64 30.74 69.17
CA LEU A 6 -6.35 30.06 67.91
C LEU A 6 -7.33 30.47 66.81
N LYS A 7 -8.64 30.63 67.15
CA LYS A 7 -9.68 31.11 66.23
C LYS A 7 -9.41 32.55 65.78
N TRP A 8 -8.97 33.42 66.70
CA TRP A 8 -8.61 34.80 66.37
C TRP A 8 -7.32 34.87 65.54
N LEU A 9 -6.34 34.02 65.79
CA LEU A 9 -5.12 33.92 64.99
C LEU A 9 -5.42 33.42 63.57
N LEU A 10 -6.29 32.42 63.45
CA LEU A 10 -6.76 31.91 62.16
C LEU A 10 -7.56 32.97 61.39
N ALA A 11 -8.44 33.72 62.08
CA ALA A 11 -9.18 34.81 61.47
C ALA A 11 -8.26 35.96 61.02
N ALA A 12 -7.21 36.26 61.77
CA ALA A 12 -6.22 37.28 61.40
C ALA A 12 -5.38 36.84 60.17
N VAL A 13 -4.99 35.58 60.12
CA VAL A 13 -4.26 35.00 58.95
C VAL A 13 -5.15 35.00 57.72
N VAL A 14 -6.43 34.57 57.82
CA VAL A 14 -7.41 34.61 56.72
C VAL A 14 -7.68 36.06 56.29
N GLY A 15 -7.78 36.99 57.25
CA GLY A 15 -7.92 38.40 56.95
C GLY A 15 -6.70 38.98 56.22
N LEU A 16 -5.48 38.60 56.64
CA LEU A 16 -4.23 39.04 55.99
C LEU A 16 -4.16 38.48 54.55
N ILE A 17 -4.50 37.19 54.35
CA ILE A 17 -4.54 36.58 53.03
C ILE A 17 -5.60 37.30 52.16
N ALA A 18 -6.79 37.57 52.70
CA ALA A 18 -7.84 38.27 51.97
C ALA A 18 -7.42 39.69 51.57
N VAL A 19 -6.75 40.43 52.45
CA VAL A 19 -6.19 41.75 52.16
C VAL A 19 -5.07 41.69 51.13
N THR A 20 -4.20 40.69 51.22
CA THR A 20 -3.13 40.53 50.24
C THR A 20 -3.68 40.14 48.85
N VAL A 21 -4.65 39.25 48.80
CA VAL A 21 -5.36 38.89 47.56
C VAL A 21 -6.10 40.09 47.00
N PHE A 22 -6.79 40.82 47.85
CA PHE A 22 -7.50 42.07 47.46
C PHE A 22 -6.52 43.13 46.93
N TYR A 23 -5.37 43.31 47.58
CA TYR A 23 -4.31 44.21 47.12
C TYR A 23 -3.78 43.80 45.74
N LEU A 24 -3.47 42.50 45.53
CA LEU A 24 -2.99 42.00 44.25
C LEU A 24 -4.03 42.10 43.13
N LEU A 25 -5.30 41.88 43.43
CA LEU A 25 -6.38 41.90 42.43
C LEU A 25 -6.92 43.30 42.08
N VAL A 26 -6.81 44.25 43.02
CA VAL A 26 -7.47 45.58 42.88
C VAL A 26 -6.44 46.70 42.70
N LEU A 27 -5.26 46.58 43.30
CA LEU A 27 -4.25 47.64 43.27
C LEU A 27 -3.04 47.35 42.39
N PHE A 28 -2.87 46.08 41.98
CA PHE A 28 -1.76 45.68 41.09
C PHE A 28 -2.30 45.52 39.67
N ASP A 29 -2.09 46.53 38.84
CA ASP A 29 -2.55 46.52 37.45
C ASP A 29 -1.51 45.81 36.57
N LEU A 30 -1.89 44.64 36.04
CA LEU A 30 -1.04 43.89 35.11
C LEU A 30 -0.85 44.58 33.75
N ASN A 31 -1.73 45.54 33.42
CA ASN A 31 -1.61 46.26 32.16
C ASN A 31 -0.40 47.19 32.11
N ASP A 32 0.14 47.61 33.28
CA ASP A 32 1.36 48.42 33.37
C ASP A 32 2.57 47.69 32.76
N PHE A 33 2.54 46.35 32.70
CA PHE A 33 3.63 45.53 32.13
C PHE A 33 3.51 45.30 30.60
N LYS A 34 2.40 45.70 29.97
CA LYS A 34 2.21 45.51 28.51
C LYS A 34 3.38 46.07 27.71
N ALA A 35 3.79 47.30 27.99
CA ALA A 35 4.88 47.97 27.26
C ALA A 35 6.22 47.26 27.43
N GLU A 36 6.53 46.77 28.63
CA GLU A 36 7.77 46.05 28.91
C GLU A 36 7.78 44.69 28.18
N ILE A 37 6.65 43.95 28.21
CA ILE A 37 6.49 42.64 27.52
C ILE A 37 6.65 42.81 26.02
N THR A 38 5.94 43.78 25.41
CA THR A 38 6.01 44.02 23.96
C THR A 38 7.41 44.42 23.53
N GLN A 39 8.08 45.32 24.25
CA GLN A 39 9.44 45.75 23.93
C GLN A 39 10.45 44.59 24.06
N LYS A 40 10.31 43.73 25.08
CA LYS A 40 11.21 42.59 25.29
C LYS A 40 11.06 41.54 24.22
N VAL A 41 9.84 41.24 23.78
CA VAL A 41 9.58 40.31 22.65
C VAL A 41 10.15 40.87 21.36
N GLU A 42 9.94 42.14 21.07
CA GLU A 42 10.48 42.80 19.87
C GLU A 42 12.02 42.77 19.85
N GLN A 43 12.67 43.04 20.99
CA GLN A 43 14.13 42.97 21.11
C GLN A 43 14.67 41.56 20.91
N GLN A 44 13.96 40.53 21.39
CA GLN A 44 14.43 39.12 21.30
C GLN A 44 14.12 38.48 19.97
N THR A 45 12.98 38.77 19.35
CA THR A 45 12.47 38.09 18.17
C THR A 45 12.50 38.93 16.90
N GLY A 46 12.66 40.23 17.02
CA GLY A 46 12.49 41.19 15.92
C GLY A 46 11.06 41.26 15.39
N ARG A 47 10.08 40.84 16.20
CA ARG A 47 8.66 40.79 15.83
C ARG A 47 7.87 41.77 16.71
N GLN A 48 6.88 42.41 16.12
CA GLN A 48 5.98 43.28 16.87
C GLN A 48 4.94 42.41 17.57
N LEU A 49 4.97 42.41 18.91
CA LEU A 49 3.91 41.86 19.75
C LEU A 49 2.93 42.99 20.09
N GLN A 50 1.65 42.78 19.87
CA GLN A 50 0.59 43.71 20.27
C GLN A 50 -0.39 43.00 21.20
N ILE A 51 -0.70 43.58 22.34
CA ILE A 51 -1.69 43.11 23.31
C ILE A 51 -2.79 44.17 23.36
N ALA A 52 -3.82 44.01 22.52
CA ALA A 52 -4.90 44.98 22.39
C ALA A 52 -5.91 44.84 23.54
N GLY A 53 -6.17 43.62 23.98
CA GLY A 53 -7.05 43.36 25.10
C GLY A 53 -6.37 43.53 26.46
N ASP A 54 -7.12 43.42 27.55
CA ASP A 54 -6.60 43.60 28.91
C ASP A 54 -5.88 42.37 29.43
N ILE A 55 -4.81 42.60 30.20
CA ILE A 55 -4.18 41.58 31.04
C ILE A 55 -4.91 41.61 32.40
N GLY A 56 -5.64 40.55 32.69
CA GLY A 56 -6.47 40.42 33.86
C GLY A 56 -6.07 39.30 34.81
N TRP A 57 -6.44 39.42 36.08
CA TRP A 57 -6.35 38.32 37.01
C TRP A 57 -7.55 37.36 36.85
N THR A 58 -7.31 36.06 36.91
CA THR A 58 -8.35 35.05 37.11
C THR A 58 -8.16 34.37 38.45
N VAL A 59 -9.25 34.19 39.24
CA VAL A 59 -9.18 33.71 40.62
C VAL A 59 -9.89 32.37 40.86
N TYR A 60 -10.65 31.93 39.88
CA TYR A 60 -11.38 30.65 39.97
C TYR A 60 -11.27 29.87 38.67
N PRO A 61 -11.02 28.55 38.72
CA PRO A 61 -10.78 27.69 39.90
C PRO A 61 -9.39 27.89 40.54
N SER A 62 -8.43 28.47 39.82
CA SER A 62 -7.07 28.75 40.29
C SER A 62 -6.66 30.19 39.98
N LEU A 63 -5.69 30.72 40.76
CA LEU A 63 -5.13 32.03 40.47
C LEU A 63 -4.32 31.98 39.17
N GLY A 64 -4.60 32.89 38.25
CA GLY A 64 -3.94 32.94 36.97
C GLY A 64 -3.98 34.31 36.31
N VAL A 65 -3.41 34.37 35.12
CA VAL A 65 -3.41 35.56 34.27
C VAL A 65 -4.15 35.25 32.99
N SER A 66 -5.04 36.15 32.59
CA SER A 66 -5.72 36.12 31.31
C SER A 66 -5.18 37.21 30.39
N LEU A 67 -4.93 36.85 29.13
CA LEU A 67 -4.60 37.79 28.06
C LEU A 67 -5.64 37.64 26.96
N SER A 68 -6.01 38.76 26.35
CA SER A 68 -6.91 38.76 25.20
C SER A 68 -6.36 39.60 24.06
N ASP A 69 -6.77 39.26 22.85
CA ASP A 69 -6.44 39.94 21.61
C ASP A 69 -4.92 40.18 21.43
N VAL A 70 -4.17 39.11 21.49
CA VAL A 70 -2.70 39.11 21.34
C VAL A 70 -2.35 38.80 19.90
N THR A 71 -1.51 39.62 19.27
CA THR A 71 -1.01 39.38 17.91
C THR A 71 0.52 39.47 17.87
N LEU A 72 1.14 38.61 17.06
CA LEU A 72 2.57 38.64 16.75
C LEU A 72 2.75 38.77 15.26
N SER A 73 3.55 39.74 14.82
CA SER A 73 3.74 39.96 13.38
C SER A 73 4.61 38.88 12.70
N ASN A 74 4.34 38.64 11.43
CA ASN A 74 5.28 38.00 10.51
C ASN A 74 6.50 38.89 10.23
N PRO A 75 7.58 38.40 9.60
CA PRO A 75 8.63 39.26 9.05
C PRO A 75 8.05 40.29 8.08
N GLU A 76 8.70 41.44 7.98
CA GLU A 76 8.32 42.47 7.02
C GLU A 76 8.24 41.94 5.59
N GLY A 77 7.15 42.25 4.90
CA GLY A 77 6.87 41.83 3.53
C GLY A 77 6.16 40.48 3.36
N PHE A 78 5.75 39.82 4.45
CA PHE A 78 4.92 38.61 4.39
C PHE A 78 3.44 38.95 4.42
N VAL A 79 2.63 38.11 3.76
CA VAL A 79 1.16 38.20 3.78
C VAL A 79 0.60 36.83 4.20
N PRO A 80 -0.24 36.76 5.26
CA PRO A 80 -0.74 37.86 6.11
C PRO A 80 0.35 38.47 7.02
N GLU A 81 0.12 39.72 7.47
CA GLU A 81 1.07 40.42 8.34
C GLU A 81 1.18 39.77 9.72
N GLN A 82 0.09 39.18 10.23
CA GLN A 82 0.07 38.47 11.50
C GLN A 82 0.52 37.02 11.32
N MET A 83 1.56 36.62 12.05
CA MET A 83 2.00 35.23 12.19
C MET A 83 1.14 34.50 13.22
N LEU A 84 0.85 35.15 14.35
CA LEU A 84 0.06 34.58 15.44
C LEU A 84 -1.00 35.56 15.87
N GLU A 85 -2.22 35.08 16.04
CA GLU A 85 -3.35 35.79 16.65
C GLU A 85 -3.93 34.89 17.74
N VAL A 86 -4.15 35.43 18.93
CA VAL A 86 -4.74 34.69 20.05
C VAL A 86 -5.87 35.56 20.64
N SER A 87 -7.12 35.09 20.50
CA SER A 87 -8.27 35.81 21.04
C SER A 87 -8.29 35.76 22.56
N LYS A 88 -7.99 34.60 23.16
CA LYS A 88 -7.96 34.45 24.62
C LYS A 88 -6.94 33.40 25.06
N LEU A 89 -6.13 33.76 26.03
CA LEU A 89 -5.19 32.88 26.72
C LEU A 89 -5.38 33.02 28.22
N VAL A 90 -5.52 31.90 28.94
CA VAL A 90 -5.58 31.87 30.40
C VAL A 90 -4.53 30.92 30.90
N ALA A 91 -3.61 31.40 31.70
CA ALA A 91 -2.58 30.59 32.35
C ALA A 91 -2.74 30.69 33.88
N ALA A 92 -3.08 29.56 34.50
CA ALA A 92 -3.19 29.49 35.96
C ALA A 92 -1.90 28.90 36.57
N VAL A 93 -1.50 29.46 37.69
CA VAL A 93 -0.25 29.13 38.37
C VAL A 93 -0.48 28.64 39.80
N ALA A 94 0.37 27.74 40.28
CA ALA A 94 0.32 27.24 41.63
C ALA A 94 0.83 28.32 42.62
N LEU A 95 -0.01 28.74 43.58
CA LEU A 95 0.31 29.80 44.53
C LEU A 95 1.48 29.47 45.48
N MET A 96 1.50 28.26 46.02
CA MET A 96 2.55 27.85 46.98
C MET A 96 3.94 27.79 46.37
N PRO A 97 4.16 27.20 45.18
CA PRO A 97 5.40 27.29 44.45
C PRO A 97 5.80 28.71 44.09
N LEU A 98 4.85 29.55 43.69
CA LEU A 98 5.10 30.93 43.31
C LEU A 98 5.67 31.78 44.48
N LEU A 99 5.24 31.52 45.73
CA LEU A 99 5.80 32.14 46.92
C LEU A 99 7.29 31.82 47.12
N ASN A 100 7.75 30.68 46.60
CA ASN A 100 9.13 30.25 46.59
C ASN A 100 9.87 30.63 45.28
N LYS A 101 9.30 31.52 44.45
CA LYS A 101 9.79 31.93 43.14
C LYS A 101 9.87 30.77 42.11
N ASP A 102 9.12 29.70 42.34
CA ASP A 102 8.96 28.57 41.42
C ASP A 102 7.66 28.72 40.64
N LEU A 103 7.75 29.03 39.33
CA LEU A 103 6.61 29.22 38.44
C LEU A 103 6.15 27.84 37.92
N GLN A 104 5.06 27.35 38.50
CA GLN A 104 4.41 26.11 38.02
C GLN A 104 3.06 26.46 37.38
N ILE A 105 2.95 26.21 36.05
CA ILE A 105 1.73 26.36 35.29
C ILE A 105 0.86 25.13 35.54
N GLN A 106 -0.31 25.32 36.15
CA GLN A 106 -1.27 24.24 36.40
C GLN A 106 -2.30 24.11 35.27
N GLN A 107 -2.76 25.22 34.74
CA GLN A 107 -3.77 25.22 33.69
C GLN A 107 -3.36 26.16 32.55
N LEU A 108 -3.56 25.69 31.32
CA LEU A 108 -3.34 26.48 30.12
C LEU A 108 -4.55 26.33 29.20
N HIS A 109 -5.33 27.42 29.08
CA HIS A 109 -6.50 27.47 28.21
C HIS A 109 -6.25 28.51 27.11
N MET A 110 -6.38 28.08 25.87
CA MET A 110 -6.27 28.92 24.67
C MET A 110 -7.54 28.81 23.84
N ASP A 111 -8.03 29.92 23.35
CA ASP A 111 -9.21 29.96 22.49
C ASP A 111 -9.02 30.98 21.36
N GLY A 112 -9.41 30.61 20.15
CA GLY A 112 -9.31 31.48 18.98
C GLY A 112 -7.84 31.76 18.62
N VAL A 113 -7.03 30.71 18.40
CA VAL A 113 -5.63 30.84 18.01
C VAL A 113 -5.51 30.67 16.50
N THR A 114 -4.95 31.66 15.79
CA THR A 114 -4.61 31.52 14.36
C THR A 114 -3.10 31.65 14.19
N VAL A 115 -2.50 30.68 13.50
CA VAL A 115 -1.07 30.66 13.16
C VAL A 115 -0.93 30.64 11.65
N ASN A 116 -0.26 31.64 11.08
CA ASN A 116 0.01 31.74 9.66
C ASN A 116 1.51 31.50 9.41
N LEU A 117 1.84 30.33 8.91
CA LEU A 117 3.19 29.97 8.50
C LEU A 117 3.34 30.19 7.00
N VAL A 118 4.10 31.20 6.62
CA VAL A 118 4.31 31.59 5.23
C VAL A 118 5.70 31.14 4.77
N THR A 119 5.78 30.55 3.60
CA THR A 119 7.02 30.25 2.87
C THR A 119 7.02 31.04 1.56
N ALA A 120 7.91 32.00 1.44
CA ALA A 120 8.08 32.82 0.23
C ALA A 120 8.89 32.06 -0.85
N LYS A 121 8.77 32.46 -2.13
CA LYS A 121 9.50 31.87 -3.27
C LYS A 121 11.03 31.88 -3.12
N ASN A 122 11.57 32.84 -2.38
CA ASN A 122 13.00 32.95 -2.11
C ASN A 122 13.49 32.05 -0.95
N GLY A 123 12.62 31.20 -0.40
CA GLY A 123 12.93 30.29 0.70
C GLY A 123 12.88 30.93 2.10
N ARG A 124 12.55 32.21 2.24
CA ARG A 124 12.29 32.82 3.55
C ARG A 124 11.00 32.29 4.15
N THR A 125 10.98 32.12 5.46
CA THR A 125 9.84 31.55 6.21
C THR A 125 9.39 32.46 7.35
N SER A 126 8.16 32.28 7.81
CA SER A 126 7.65 32.91 9.03
C SER A 126 8.48 32.56 10.27
N MET A 127 9.24 31.48 10.26
CA MET A 127 10.07 31.05 11.40
C MET A 127 11.45 31.72 11.44
N ASP A 128 11.86 32.40 10.37
CA ASP A 128 13.17 33.05 10.29
C ASP A 128 13.34 34.09 11.42
N GLY A 129 14.40 33.95 12.18
CA GLY A 129 14.74 34.83 13.31
C GLY A 129 14.08 34.46 14.64
N LEU A 130 13.15 33.48 14.68
CA LEU A 130 12.58 32.95 15.92
C LEU A 130 13.41 31.78 16.50
N THR A 131 14.07 31.02 15.66
CA THR A 131 14.99 29.96 16.06
C THR A 131 16.41 30.55 16.19
N SER A 132 16.95 30.55 17.39
CA SER A 132 18.21 31.21 17.74
C SER A 132 19.44 30.48 17.20
N ASP A 133 19.75 30.65 15.91
CA ASP A 133 21.13 30.44 15.42
C ASP A 133 22.06 31.63 15.73
N LYS A 134 21.54 32.74 16.26
CA LYS A 134 22.31 33.93 16.65
C LYS A 134 22.81 33.93 18.10
N ALA A 135 22.39 33.02 18.95
CA ALA A 135 22.89 32.96 20.33
C ALA A 135 24.28 32.33 20.47
N ALA A 136 24.82 31.74 19.40
CA ALA A 136 26.16 31.12 19.41
C ALA A 136 27.31 32.00 18.88
N ALA A 137 27.03 33.21 18.34
CA ALA A 137 28.03 34.02 17.65
C ALA A 137 28.48 35.30 18.36
N SER A 138 28.02 35.63 19.56
CA SER A 138 28.46 36.86 20.26
C SER A 138 28.50 36.73 21.77
N ALA A 139 29.20 35.74 22.29
CA ALA A 139 29.69 35.77 23.67
C ALA A 139 31.23 35.69 23.66
N PRO A 140 31.96 36.65 24.27
CA PRO A 140 33.39 36.49 24.48
C PRO A 140 33.60 35.34 25.46
N ALA A 141 34.64 34.52 25.18
CA ALA A 141 35.05 33.43 26.04
C ALA A 141 35.57 33.99 27.37
N GLU A 142 34.71 34.16 28.33
CA GLU A 142 35.11 34.23 29.75
C GLU A 142 34.67 32.94 30.42
N THR A 143 35.65 32.36 31.12
CA THR A 143 35.60 31.15 31.93
C THR A 143 34.35 31.09 32.80
N ALA A 144 33.32 30.44 32.32
CA ALA A 144 32.15 30.12 33.11
C ALA A 144 32.37 28.76 33.78
N THR A 145 32.49 28.79 35.08
CA THR A 145 32.26 27.64 35.98
C THR A 145 30.96 26.92 35.54
N PRO A 146 30.90 25.58 35.54
CA PRO A 146 29.70 24.86 35.19
C PRO A 146 28.60 25.22 36.17
N VAL A 147 27.71 26.12 35.75
CA VAL A 147 26.41 26.30 36.39
C VAL A 147 25.65 25.00 36.14
N THR A 148 25.52 24.23 37.20
CA THR A 148 24.61 23.08 37.25
C THR A 148 23.26 23.59 36.74
N ALA A 149 22.79 23.04 35.62
CA ALA A 149 21.47 23.33 35.09
C ALA A 149 20.44 23.18 36.23
N PRO A 150 19.51 24.14 36.43
CA PRO A 150 18.48 23.98 37.44
C PRO A 150 17.80 22.65 37.15
N GLY A 151 17.68 21.80 38.19
CA GLY A 151 17.13 20.45 38.08
C GLY A 151 15.86 20.46 37.23
N SER A 152 15.69 19.44 36.41
CA SER A 152 14.55 19.21 35.52
C SER A 152 13.27 19.61 36.24
N GLN A 153 12.75 20.83 35.92
CA GLN A 153 11.46 21.27 36.42
C GLN A 153 10.45 20.31 35.77
N GLN A 154 9.85 19.46 36.60
CA GLN A 154 8.75 18.62 36.16
C GLN A 154 7.64 19.54 35.71
N LEU A 155 7.30 19.48 34.44
CA LEU A 155 6.16 20.20 33.88
C LEU A 155 4.91 19.71 34.64
N LYS A 156 4.36 20.53 35.49
CA LYS A 156 3.13 20.25 36.23
C LYS A 156 1.96 20.97 35.55
N LEU A 157 1.62 20.53 34.37
CA LEU A 157 0.45 20.99 33.65
C LEU A 157 -0.70 20.05 33.99
N GLU A 158 -1.64 20.48 34.82
CA GLU A 158 -2.79 19.66 35.23
C GLU A 158 -3.87 19.64 34.14
N ASP A 159 -4.17 20.82 33.56
CA ASP A 159 -5.18 20.95 32.51
C ASP A 159 -4.64 21.75 31.31
N LEU A 160 -4.80 21.18 30.13
CA LEU A 160 -4.58 21.87 28.85
C LEU A 160 -5.89 21.85 28.04
N SER A 161 -6.40 23.02 27.70
CA SER A 161 -7.54 23.15 26.79
C SER A 161 -7.19 24.13 25.67
N ILE A 162 -7.23 23.63 24.43
CA ILE A 162 -7.06 24.44 23.23
C ILE A 162 -8.36 24.37 22.44
N ARG A 163 -8.91 25.49 22.07
CA ARG A 163 -10.14 25.59 21.26
C ARG A 163 -9.93 26.52 20.09
N ASN A 164 -10.53 26.16 18.95
CA ASN A 164 -10.52 26.99 17.75
C ASN A 164 -9.11 27.44 17.32
N LEU A 165 -8.14 26.49 17.29
CA LEU A 165 -6.83 26.76 16.75
C LEU A 165 -6.83 26.49 15.25
N GLN A 166 -6.41 27.45 14.45
CA GLN A 166 -6.24 27.33 13.00
C GLN A 166 -4.78 27.55 12.63
N LEU A 167 -4.18 26.56 12.00
CA LEU A 167 -2.83 26.62 11.42
C LEU A 167 -2.94 26.70 9.91
N ASN A 168 -2.48 27.78 9.31
CA ASN A 168 -2.43 28.00 7.87
C ASN A 168 -0.99 27.86 7.39
N MET A 169 -0.73 26.92 6.51
CA MET A 169 0.54 26.76 5.81
C MET A 169 0.40 27.37 4.41
N ILE A 170 1.04 28.50 4.20
CA ILE A 170 0.91 29.33 3.01
C ILE A 170 2.25 29.27 2.26
N THR A 171 2.29 28.59 1.13
CA THR A 171 3.45 28.59 0.23
C THR A 171 3.12 29.46 -0.99
N GLU A 172 3.94 30.48 -1.26
CA GLU A 172 3.69 31.40 -2.35
C GLU A 172 3.65 30.68 -3.71
N GLY A 173 2.48 30.73 -4.38
CA GLY A 173 2.22 30.06 -5.65
C GLY A 173 1.62 28.67 -5.54
N SER A 174 1.28 28.21 -4.34
CA SER A 174 0.60 26.93 -4.07
C SER A 174 -0.73 27.16 -3.33
N PRO A 175 -1.69 26.24 -3.41
CA PRO A 175 -2.89 26.27 -2.58
C PRO A 175 -2.55 26.28 -1.10
N THR A 176 -3.28 27.07 -0.31
CA THR A 176 -3.13 27.12 1.15
C THR A 176 -3.62 25.81 1.77
N GLN A 177 -2.79 25.20 2.59
CA GLN A 177 -3.18 24.06 3.43
C GLN A 177 -3.57 24.58 4.80
N SER A 178 -4.70 24.16 5.34
CA SER A 178 -5.14 24.55 6.67
C SER A 178 -5.47 23.34 7.55
N LEU A 179 -5.02 23.42 8.80
CA LEU A 179 -5.37 22.49 9.86
C LEU A 179 -6.13 23.30 10.92
N ALA A 180 -7.36 22.89 11.19
CA ALA A 180 -8.17 23.47 12.25
C ALA A 180 -8.32 22.47 13.39
N LEU A 181 -7.71 22.76 14.53
CA LEU A 181 -7.94 22.03 15.79
C LEU A 181 -9.15 22.67 16.47
N LYS A 182 -10.32 22.03 16.35
CA LYS A 182 -11.56 22.54 16.97
C LYS A 182 -11.47 22.50 18.48
N SER A 183 -10.94 21.38 19.01
CA SER A 183 -10.70 21.21 20.44
C SER A 183 -9.56 20.24 20.71
N LEU A 184 -8.82 20.47 21.77
CA LEU A 184 -7.92 19.53 22.43
C LEU A 184 -8.06 19.74 23.93
N ASN A 185 -8.37 18.70 24.67
CA ASN A 185 -8.48 18.72 26.11
C ASN A 185 -7.63 17.61 26.70
N LEU A 186 -6.74 17.98 27.60
CA LEU A 186 -5.95 17.07 28.42
C LEU A 186 -6.19 17.47 29.87
N THR A 187 -6.76 16.57 30.67
CA THR A 187 -7.17 16.87 32.05
C THR A 187 -6.46 15.95 33.04
N ASP A 188 -6.28 16.44 34.27
CA ASP A 188 -5.62 15.71 35.37
C ASP A 188 -4.23 15.16 35.01
N PHE A 189 -3.51 15.81 34.10
CA PHE A 189 -2.22 15.34 33.63
C PHE A 189 -1.16 15.40 34.73
N LYS A 190 -0.53 14.26 35.00
CA LYS A 190 0.64 14.12 35.88
C LYS A 190 1.64 13.19 35.20
N ALA A 191 2.92 13.56 35.28
CA ALA A 191 3.97 12.69 34.75
C ALA A 191 3.91 11.30 35.41
N ASN A 192 3.99 10.25 34.61
CA ASN A 192 3.88 8.83 34.97
C ASN A 192 2.47 8.33 35.31
N ASP A 193 1.45 9.18 35.32
CA ASP A 193 0.04 8.81 35.49
C ASP A 193 -0.69 8.86 34.15
N TRP A 194 -1.79 8.13 34.05
CA TRP A 194 -2.69 8.17 32.87
C TRP A 194 -3.61 9.39 32.98
N ALA A 195 -3.74 10.13 31.89
CA ALA A 195 -4.56 11.32 31.78
C ALA A 195 -5.46 11.25 30.54
N PRO A 196 -6.78 11.56 30.68
CA PRO A 196 -7.68 11.58 29.54
C PRO A 196 -7.31 12.69 28.56
N LEU A 197 -7.23 12.33 27.29
CA LEU A 197 -6.96 13.20 26.15
C LEU A 197 -8.10 13.06 25.14
N ASP A 198 -8.72 14.19 24.77
CA ASP A 198 -9.71 14.25 23.70
C ASP A 198 -9.32 15.36 22.72
N PHE A 199 -9.51 15.11 21.42
CA PHE A 199 -9.27 16.13 20.40
C PHE A 199 -10.20 15.98 19.19
N GLU A 200 -10.43 17.11 18.53
CA GLU A 200 -11.13 17.17 17.25
C GLU A 200 -10.38 18.13 16.33
N LEU A 201 -9.99 17.65 15.16
CA LEU A 201 -9.27 18.44 14.17
C LEU A 201 -9.87 18.27 12.77
N VAL A 202 -9.71 19.31 11.93
CA VAL A 202 -10.08 19.29 10.51
C VAL A 202 -8.87 19.71 9.70
N VAL A 203 -8.51 18.86 8.74
CA VAL A 203 -7.46 19.17 7.76
C VAL A 203 -8.12 19.47 6.42
N LYS A 204 -7.80 20.62 5.83
CA LYS A 204 -8.31 21.03 4.51
C LYS A 204 -7.16 21.21 3.55
N SER A 205 -7.26 20.49 2.42
CA SER A 205 -6.38 20.63 1.26
C SER A 205 -7.26 20.45 0.02
N ASP A 206 -7.71 21.55 -0.58
CA ASP A 206 -8.66 21.54 -1.69
C ASP A 206 -8.25 20.58 -2.81
N PRO A 207 -9.12 19.64 -3.25
CA PRO A 207 -10.54 19.47 -2.92
C PRO A 207 -10.82 18.54 -1.70
N THR A 208 -9.81 18.13 -0.95
CA THR A 208 -9.91 17.13 0.13
C THR A 208 -10.12 17.77 1.50
N GLN A 209 -11.00 17.19 2.31
CA GLN A 209 -11.15 17.50 3.72
C GLN A 209 -11.17 16.23 4.57
N LEU A 210 -10.49 16.28 5.71
CA LEU A 210 -10.47 15.23 6.73
C LEU A 210 -10.99 15.83 8.04
N GLU A 211 -11.95 15.16 8.65
CA GLU A 211 -12.41 15.47 10.01
C GLU A 211 -12.02 14.31 10.92
N VAL A 212 -11.22 14.60 11.95
CA VAL A 212 -10.62 13.59 12.84
C VAL A 212 -11.06 13.88 14.27
N LYS A 213 -11.65 12.87 14.92
CA LYS A 213 -11.97 12.88 16.36
C LYS A 213 -11.12 11.80 17.02
N GLY A 214 -10.51 12.14 18.13
CA GLY A 214 -9.68 11.20 18.89
C GLY A 214 -9.93 11.30 20.37
N SER A 215 -9.88 10.14 21.05
CA SER A 215 -9.88 10.04 22.51
C SER A 215 -8.88 8.99 22.95
N ALA A 216 -8.16 9.23 24.03
CA ALA A 216 -7.13 8.32 24.53
C ALA A 216 -6.88 8.54 26.04
N GLN A 217 -6.17 7.58 26.65
CA GLN A 217 -5.45 7.80 27.89
C GLN A 217 -3.98 8.08 27.55
N LEU A 218 -3.50 9.27 27.85
CA LEU A 218 -2.10 9.69 27.63
C LEU A 218 -1.27 9.44 28.90
N GLN A 219 -0.10 8.87 28.74
CA GLN A 219 0.93 8.84 29.80
C GLN A 219 2.25 9.34 29.24
N LEU A 220 2.93 10.19 29.99
CA LEU A 220 4.27 10.66 29.72
C LEU A 220 5.18 10.22 30.87
N SER A 221 6.14 9.34 30.59
CA SER A 221 6.98 8.69 31.60
C SER A 221 8.45 8.69 31.20
N ASN A 222 9.31 8.15 32.06
CA ASN A 222 10.76 8.05 31.84
C ASN A 222 11.41 9.41 31.49
N ASN A 223 11.27 10.40 32.38
CA ASN A 223 11.78 11.76 32.18
C ASN A 223 11.33 12.38 30.84
N ASN A 224 10.06 12.20 30.48
CA ASN A 224 9.44 12.66 29.23
C ASN A 224 10.01 12.02 27.95
N GLN A 225 10.64 10.87 28.05
CA GLN A 225 11.17 10.15 26.90
C GLN A 225 10.23 9.06 26.36
N LEU A 226 9.20 8.67 27.14
CA LEU A 226 8.23 7.65 26.75
C LEU A 226 6.83 8.25 26.75
N VAL A 227 6.22 8.33 25.57
CA VAL A 227 4.84 8.76 25.34
C VAL A 227 4.00 7.54 25.02
N GLN A 228 2.91 7.33 25.77
CA GLN A 228 1.99 6.23 25.56
C GLN A 228 0.57 6.75 25.44
N LEU A 229 -0.14 6.26 24.41
CA LEU A 229 -1.59 6.40 24.26
C LEU A 229 -2.20 5.01 24.38
N LYS A 230 -3.10 4.83 25.30
CA LYS A 230 -3.85 3.61 25.54
C LYS A 230 -5.34 3.85 25.31
N ASP A 231 -6.05 2.80 24.93
CA ASP A 231 -7.49 2.88 24.61
C ASP A 231 -7.75 4.03 23.60
N PHE A 232 -6.82 4.21 22.64
CA PHE A 232 -6.88 5.30 21.68
C PHE A 232 -7.86 4.96 20.57
N VAL A 233 -8.98 5.69 20.55
CA VAL A 233 -9.98 5.63 19.49
C VAL A 233 -9.79 6.81 18.57
N LEU A 234 -9.68 6.53 17.27
CA LEU A 234 -9.59 7.55 16.21
C LEU A 234 -10.74 7.32 15.24
N ASP A 235 -11.56 8.34 15.02
CA ASP A 235 -12.63 8.36 14.03
C ASP A 235 -12.33 9.46 13.02
N THR A 236 -12.19 9.11 11.74
CA THR A 236 -11.81 10.02 10.66
C THR A 236 -12.82 9.95 9.54
N GLU A 237 -13.44 11.06 9.19
CA GLU A 237 -14.30 11.22 8.03
C GLU A 237 -13.53 11.86 6.88
N PHE A 238 -13.68 11.31 5.66
CA PHE A 238 -13.02 11.79 4.44
C PHE A 238 -14.04 12.44 3.52
N GLN A 239 -13.66 13.60 2.94
CA GLN A 239 -14.41 14.26 1.89
C GLN A 239 -13.49 14.57 0.71
N GLY A 240 -13.98 14.39 -0.52
CA GLY A 240 -13.17 14.58 -1.73
C GLY A 240 -12.21 13.42 -2.05
N LEU A 241 -12.32 12.31 -1.33
CA LEU A 241 -11.63 11.05 -1.60
C LEU A 241 -12.65 9.93 -1.86
N PRO A 242 -12.28 8.84 -2.51
CA PRO A 242 -13.15 7.67 -2.66
C PRO A 242 -13.38 6.91 -1.33
N LEU A 243 -12.70 7.29 -0.27
CA LEU A 243 -12.85 6.80 1.10
C LEU A 243 -13.87 7.67 1.85
N LYS A 244 -14.63 7.09 2.79
CA LYS A 244 -15.64 7.79 3.60
C LYS A 244 -15.25 7.91 5.05
N GLN A 245 -14.85 6.81 5.68
CA GLN A 245 -14.57 6.77 7.11
C GLN A 245 -13.43 5.80 7.44
N LEU A 246 -12.61 6.17 8.44
CA LEU A 246 -11.65 5.28 9.09
C LEU A 246 -11.88 5.32 10.59
N VAL A 247 -12.11 4.15 11.21
CA VAL A 247 -12.18 3.99 12.66
C VAL A 247 -11.04 3.09 13.12
N LEU A 248 -10.28 3.54 14.10
CA LEU A 248 -9.21 2.77 14.73
C LEU A 248 -9.46 2.67 16.25
N GLU A 249 -9.32 1.47 16.80
CA GLU A 249 -9.10 1.26 18.24
C GLU A 249 -7.68 0.73 18.41
N THR A 250 -6.85 1.43 19.21
CA THR A 250 -5.40 1.25 19.08
C THR A 250 -4.66 1.62 20.37
N ASP A 251 -3.44 1.12 20.51
CA ASP A 251 -2.46 1.56 21.50
C ASP A 251 -1.19 2.04 20.78
N LEU A 252 -0.66 3.18 21.17
CA LEU A 252 0.54 3.77 20.60
C LEU A 252 1.59 4.02 21.70
N THR A 253 2.81 3.61 21.44
CA THR A 253 3.97 3.88 22.29
C THR A 253 5.09 4.52 21.46
N VAL A 254 5.61 5.67 21.92
CA VAL A 254 6.72 6.37 21.29
C VAL A 254 7.85 6.55 22.31
N ALA A 255 8.98 5.90 22.07
CA ALA A 255 10.22 6.05 22.85
C ALA A 255 11.15 7.03 22.11
N LEU A 256 11.17 8.28 22.57
CA LEU A 256 11.91 9.38 21.94
C LEU A 256 13.42 9.20 21.99
N ASP A 257 13.93 8.68 23.11
CA ASP A 257 15.35 8.37 23.34
C ASP A 257 15.86 7.28 22.38
N LYS A 258 15.01 6.28 22.10
CA LYS A 258 15.32 5.14 21.22
C LYS A 258 14.94 5.40 19.77
N LYS A 259 14.25 6.51 19.48
CA LYS A 259 13.66 6.83 18.18
C LYS A 259 12.77 5.70 17.66
N GLN A 260 11.96 5.16 18.53
CA GLN A 260 11.10 4.00 18.26
C GLN A 260 9.63 4.37 18.46
N LEU A 261 8.79 3.86 17.54
CA LEU A 261 7.34 3.94 17.59
C LEU A 261 6.80 2.52 17.48
N ASP A 262 5.91 2.13 18.39
CA ASP A 262 5.15 0.89 18.36
C ASP A 262 3.66 1.25 18.37
N TRP A 263 2.93 0.83 17.34
CA TRP A 263 1.51 1.13 17.15
C TRP A 263 0.75 -0.17 16.89
N GLN A 264 -0.21 -0.48 17.76
CA GLN A 264 -1.04 -1.68 17.70
C GLN A 264 -2.47 -1.29 17.39
N TRP A 265 -3.06 -1.90 16.38
CA TRP A 265 -4.45 -1.71 15.97
C TRP A 265 -5.24 -2.96 16.37
N GLN A 266 -6.01 -2.87 17.44
CA GLN A 266 -6.93 -3.93 17.86
C GLN A 266 -8.11 -4.03 16.90
N LYS A 267 -8.55 -2.86 16.39
CA LYS A 267 -9.59 -2.73 15.39
C LYS A 267 -9.19 -1.68 14.35
N LEU A 268 -9.36 -2.04 13.10
CA LEU A 268 -9.27 -1.16 11.95
C LEU A 268 -10.55 -1.35 11.14
N GLU A 269 -11.28 -0.27 10.89
CA GLU A 269 -12.42 -0.23 9.98
C GLU A 269 -12.21 0.93 9.00
N LEU A 270 -11.96 0.62 7.73
CA LEU A 270 -11.86 1.58 6.64
C LEU A 270 -13.02 1.33 5.69
N ASP A 271 -14.05 2.13 5.79
CA ASP A 271 -15.36 1.88 5.18
C ASP A 271 -15.85 0.46 5.54
N ASP A 272 -15.99 -0.43 4.56
CA ASP A 272 -16.39 -1.82 4.77
C ASP A 272 -15.20 -2.77 5.08
N ILE A 273 -13.96 -2.29 4.93
CA ILE A 273 -12.75 -3.09 5.19
C ILE A 273 -12.49 -3.15 6.69
N LYS A 274 -12.47 -4.36 7.23
CA LYS A 274 -12.17 -4.60 8.66
C LYS A 274 -10.85 -5.33 8.82
N GLY A 275 -10.18 -5.03 9.92
CA GLY A 275 -8.90 -5.68 10.18
C GLY A 275 -8.29 -5.33 11.53
N SER A 276 -7.07 -5.79 11.69
CA SER A 276 -6.20 -5.52 12.83
C SER A 276 -4.73 -5.56 12.39
N GLY A 277 -3.85 -5.02 13.20
CA GLY A 277 -2.44 -5.02 12.82
C GLY A 277 -1.52 -4.39 13.84
N GLN A 278 -0.25 -4.35 13.48
CA GLN A 278 0.77 -3.67 14.26
C GLN A 278 1.83 -3.06 13.34
N LEU A 279 2.31 -1.89 13.72
CA LEU A 279 3.37 -1.16 13.06
C LEU A 279 4.46 -0.85 14.10
N ALA A 280 5.70 -1.28 13.84
CA ALA A 280 6.86 -0.85 14.60
C ALA A 280 7.83 -0.10 13.68
N VAL A 281 8.24 1.09 14.08
CA VAL A 281 9.15 1.94 13.32
C VAL A 281 10.32 2.34 14.19
N ASN A 282 11.53 2.06 13.74
CA ASN A 282 12.72 2.70 14.26
C ASN A 282 13.15 3.78 13.26
N TYR A 283 13.08 5.06 13.67
CA TYR A 283 13.36 6.21 12.80
C TYR A 283 14.74 6.84 13.07
N ALA A 284 15.74 5.99 13.36
CA ALA A 284 17.15 6.40 13.45
C ALA A 284 17.71 6.83 12.07
N LYS A 285 19.00 6.64 11.79
CA LYS A 285 19.62 7.07 10.52
C LYS A 285 18.95 6.51 9.27
N GLN A 286 18.58 5.22 9.29
CA GLN A 286 17.81 4.54 8.27
C GLN A 286 16.57 3.97 8.96
N ALA A 287 15.41 4.33 8.45
CA ALA A 287 14.17 3.85 9.05
C ALA A 287 14.03 2.33 8.85
N VAL A 288 13.69 1.63 9.93
CA VAL A 288 13.33 0.21 9.90
C VAL A 288 11.86 0.08 10.27
N ILE A 289 11.07 -0.41 9.34
CA ILE A 289 9.61 -0.51 9.45
C ILE A 289 9.24 -2.00 9.51
N LYS A 290 8.44 -2.37 10.49
CA LYS A 290 7.81 -3.70 10.57
C LYS A 290 6.31 -3.51 10.60
N LEU A 291 5.62 -4.10 9.62
CA LEU A 291 4.16 -4.01 9.48
C LEU A 291 3.58 -5.42 9.39
N ASP A 292 2.66 -5.73 10.30
CA ASP A 292 1.85 -6.95 10.28
C ASP A 292 0.38 -6.53 10.21
N LEU A 293 -0.30 -6.83 9.11
CA LEU A 293 -1.66 -6.38 8.82
C LEU A 293 -2.53 -7.56 8.44
N LYS A 294 -3.69 -7.65 9.08
CA LYS A 294 -4.71 -8.67 8.81
C LYS A 294 -6.01 -7.96 8.45
N LEU A 295 -6.53 -8.26 7.27
CA LEU A 295 -7.78 -7.71 6.75
C LEU A 295 -8.77 -8.84 6.48
N ASP A 296 -10.05 -8.58 6.69
CA ASP A 296 -11.10 -9.56 6.45
C ASP A 296 -11.47 -9.60 4.96
N GLU A 297 -12.21 -8.64 4.49
CA GLU A 297 -12.61 -8.52 3.10
C GLU A 297 -12.14 -7.17 2.53
N VAL A 298 -11.57 -7.21 1.34
CA VAL A 298 -11.16 -6.03 0.57
C VAL A 298 -11.79 -6.11 -0.81
N ASP A 299 -12.73 -5.20 -1.10
CA ASP A 299 -13.29 -5.02 -2.44
C ASP A 299 -12.75 -3.70 -3.03
N THR A 300 -11.93 -3.81 -4.06
CA THR A 300 -11.31 -2.63 -4.67
C THR A 300 -12.24 -1.87 -5.60
N ALA A 301 -13.39 -2.43 -5.98
CA ALA A 301 -14.32 -1.79 -6.92
C ALA A 301 -14.85 -0.44 -6.41
N ALA A 302 -15.03 -0.30 -5.09
CA ALA A 302 -15.47 0.94 -4.47
C ALA A 302 -14.43 2.09 -4.56
N TYR A 303 -13.15 1.76 -4.80
CA TYR A 303 -12.02 2.71 -4.77
C TYR A 303 -11.42 2.98 -6.14
N ILE A 304 -11.81 2.21 -7.17
CA ILE A 304 -11.39 2.42 -8.55
C ILE A 304 -12.43 3.35 -9.20
N SER A 305 -12.07 4.63 -9.36
CA SER A 305 -12.91 5.58 -10.09
C SER A 305 -12.93 5.27 -11.57
N ASP A 306 -14.12 5.28 -12.20
CA ASP A 306 -14.32 5.16 -13.67
C ASP A 306 -13.79 6.38 -14.46
N ASN A 307 -12.86 7.16 -13.94
CA ASN A 307 -12.22 8.27 -14.64
C ASN A 307 -11.23 7.77 -15.71
N THR A 308 -11.77 7.09 -16.72
CA THR A 308 -11.02 6.50 -17.82
C THR A 308 -10.26 7.54 -18.68
N THR A 309 -10.70 8.78 -18.77
CA THR A 309 -10.13 9.78 -19.70
C THR A 309 -8.86 10.47 -19.20
N THR A 310 -8.68 10.65 -17.88
CA THR A 310 -7.42 11.17 -17.31
C THR A 310 -6.42 10.04 -16.99
N ALA A 311 -6.93 8.87 -16.62
CA ALA A 311 -6.12 7.71 -16.33
C ALA A 311 -5.42 7.13 -17.59
N GLU A 312 -6.02 7.21 -18.76
CA GLU A 312 -5.38 6.77 -20.02
C GLU A 312 -4.18 7.65 -20.40
N ALA A 313 -4.28 8.96 -20.29
CA ALA A 313 -3.17 9.89 -20.60
C ALA A 313 -2.03 9.79 -19.57
N GLU A 314 -2.35 9.60 -18.29
CA GLU A 314 -1.36 9.37 -17.23
C GLU A 314 -0.74 7.97 -17.34
N ALA A 315 -1.50 6.95 -17.74
CA ALA A 315 -1.02 5.61 -18.00
C ALA A 315 -0.10 5.55 -19.23
N GLU A 316 -0.39 6.28 -20.31
CA GLU A 316 0.50 6.40 -21.47
C GLU A 316 1.81 7.14 -21.12
N ALA A 317 1.74 8.20 -20.32
CA ALA A 317 2.94 8.91 -19.86
C ALA A 317 3.78 8.07 -18.87
N ALA A 318 3.14 7.32 -17.98
CA ALA A 318 3.79 6.39 -17.06
C ALA A 318 4.38 5.16 -17.79
N ALA A 319 3.78 4.72 -18.90
CA ALA A 319 4.29 3.61 -19.71
C ALA A 319 5.57 3.95 -20.50
N SER A 320 5.97 5.21 -20.56
CA SER A 320 7.13 5.67 -21.34
C SER A 320 8.44 5.80 -20.53
N SER A 321 8.39 5.73 -19.20
CA SER A 321 9.57 5.85 -18.33
C SER A 321 9.60 4.77 -17.25
N GLU A 322 10.82 4.35 -16.86
CA GLU A 322 10.99 3.43 -15.72
C GLU A 322 10.38 4.06 -14.45
N PRO A 323 9.65 3.29 -13.64
CA PRO A 323 9.12 3.80 -12.38
C PRO A 323 10.26 4.20 -11.43
N ASP A 324 10.11 5.36 -10.79
CA ASP A 324 11.09 5.80 -9.78
C ASP A 324 10.91 5.00 -8.48
N LEU A 325 11.81 4.07 -8.24
CA LEU A 325 11.87 3.23 -7.04
C LEU A 325 12.96 3.67 -6.06
N THR A 326 13.50 4.89 -6.22
CA THR A 326 14.58 5.41 -5.35
C THR A 326 14.15 5.50 -3.89
N ALA A 327 12.87 5.76 -3.62
CA ALA A 327 12.31 5.79 -2.27
C ALA A 327 12.54 4.47 -1.50
N LEU A 328 12.55 3.31 -2.17
CA LEU A 328 12.81 2.01 -1.53
C LEU A 328 14.21 1.90 -0.91
N ARG A 329 15.15 2.76 -1.31
CA ARG A 329 16.52 2.78 -0.78
C ARG A 329 16.64 3.52 0.55
N LEU A 330 15.60 4.28 0.94
CA LEU A 330 15.61 5.15 2.11
C LEU A 330 15.23 4.43 3.41
N PHE A 331 14.63 3.23 3.31
CA PHE A 331 14.15 2.49 4.48
C PHE A 331 14.28 0.97 4.30
N ASP A 332 14.33 0.29 5.42
CA ASP A 332 14.16 -1.16 5.50
C ASP A 332 12.70 -1.46 5.90
N LEU A 333 12.10 -2.50 5.31
CA LEU A 333 10.73 -2.92 5.58
C LEU A 333 10.66 -4.44 5.75
N ASP A 334 9.98 -4.89 6.80
CA ASP A 334 9.47 -6.25 6.95
C ASP A 334 7.93 -6.18 6.97
N LEU A 335 7.28 -6.70 5.93
CA LEU A 335 5.82 -6.70 5.77
C LEU A 335 5.26 -8.12 5.86
N LYS A 336 4.23 -8.26 6.68
CA LYS A 336 3.31 -9.40 6.65
C LYS A 336 1.90 -8.88 6.43
N LEU A 337 1.26 -9.37 5.36
CA LEU A 337 -0.12 -9.03 5.03
C LEU A 337 -0.91 -10.32 4.88
N ALA A 338 -2.04 -10.40 5.55
CA ALA A 338 -3.04 -11.44 5.36
C ALA A 338 -4.39 -10.79 5.02
N VAL A 339 -5.06 -11.27 3.97
CA VAL A 339 -6.40 -10.84 3.57
C VAL A 339 -7.24 -12.08 3.37
N ASN A 340 -8.36 -12.19 4.10
CA ASN A 340 -9.22 -13.36 4.01
C ASN A 340 -9.90 -13.45 2.64
N THR A 341 -10.46 -12.33 2.16
CA THR A 341 -11.11 -12.24 0.83
C THR A 341 -10.65 -10.96 0.13
N LEU A 342 -10.15 -11.10 -1.10
CA LEU A 342 -9.77 -9.96 -1.94
C LEU A 342 -10.49 -10.05 -3.29
N LYS A 343 -11.21 -8.96 -3.64
CA LYS A 343 -11.90 -8.78 -4.92
C LYS A 343 -11.24 -7.64 -5.69
N VAL A 344 -10.69 -7.93 -6.86
CA VAL A 344 -10.00 -6.96 -7.71
C VAL A 344 -10.41 -7.18 -9.17
N SER A 345 -11.02 -6.18 -9.80
CA SER A 345 -11.35 -6.21 -11.24
C SER A 345 -12.06 -7.51 -11.69
N GLY A 346 -13.05 -7.98 -10.91
CA GLY A 346 -13.77 -9.23 -11.18
C GLY A 346 -13.08 -10.50 -10.68
N LEU A 347 -11.79 -10.48 -10.40
CA LEU A 347 -11.07 -11.60 -9.80
C LEU A 347 -11.40 -11.73 -8.31
N HIS A 348 -11.73 -12.93 -7.89
CA HIS A 348 -12.01 -13.28 -6.50
C HIS A 348 -10.91 -14.19 -5.95
N THR A 349 -10.26 -13.79 -4.85
CA THR A 349 -9.22 -14.57 -4.18
C THR A 349 -9.51 -14.71 -2.69
N GLU A 350 -9.11 -15.84 -2.12
CA GLU A 350 -9.24 -16.11 -0.69
C GLU A 350 -7.87 -16.40 -0.07
N ASN A 351 -7.76 -16.21 1.24
CA ASN A 351 -6.58 -16.56 2.04
C ASN A 351 -5.27 -15.96 1.48
N LEU A 352 -5.32 -14.73 0.97
CA LEU A 352 -4.13 -14.04 0.50
C LEU A 352 -3.14 -13.85 1.66
N GLN A 353 -1.90 -14.27 1.46
CA GLN A 353 -0.78 -14.05 2.36
C GLN A 353 0.41 -13.50 1.59
N LEU A 354 0.96 -12.40 2.08
CA LEU A 354 2.17 -11.80 1.54
C LEU A 354 3.19 -11.59 2.66
N VAL A 355 4.38 -12.13 2.48
CA VAL A 355 5.55 -11.88 3.34
C VAL A 355 6.65 -11.28 2.46
N LEU A 356 6.99 -10.05 2.75
CA LEU A 356 7.93 -9.26 1.95
C LEU A 356 8.95 -8.57 2.87
N SER A 357 10.19 -8.48 2.43
CA SER A 357 11.19 -7.61 3.03
C SER A 357 11.83 -6.70 1.98
N ASN A 358 12.11 -5.48 2.36
CA ASN A 358 12.94 -4.53 1.61
C ASN A 358 14.17 -4.19 2.46
N LYS A 359 15.36 -4.26 1.87
CA LYS A 359 16.60 -3.80 2.48
C LYS A 359 17.29 -2.83 1.54
N ALA A 360 17.10 -1.54 1.81
CA ALA A 360 17.70 -0.45 1.05
C ALA A 360 17.54 -0.60 -0.47
N GLY A 361 16.34 -0.96 -0.95
CA GLY A 361 16.03 -1.13 -2.36
C GLY A 361 16.19 -2.55 -2.92
N LEU A 362 16.56 -3.53 -2.09
CA LEU A 362 16.50 -4.95 -2.45
C LEU A 362 15.25 -5.57 -1.82
N VAL A 363 14.24 -5.78 -2.64
CA VAL A 363 12.94 -6.33 -2.22
C VAL A 363 12.92 -7.84 -2.43
N HIS A 364 12.57 -8.59 -1.38
CA HIS A 364 12.34 -10.03 -1.43
C HIS A 364 10.91 -10.35 -1.05
N ILE A 365 10.13 -10.91 -1.96
CA ILE A 365 8.87 -11.58 -1.68
C ILE A 365 9.20 -13.02 -1.30
N GLN A 366 9.18 -13.29 0.00
CA GLN A 366 9.50 -14.61 0.56
C GLN A 366 8.36 -15.59 0.34
N ASN A 367 7.13 -15.10 0.41
CA ASN A 367 5.90 -15.82 0.13
C ASN A 367 4.83 -14.84 -0.35
N ALA A 368 4.19 -15.17 -1.46
CA ALA A 368 2.91 -14.61 -1.87
C ALA A 368 2.01 -15.79 -2.24
N SER A 369 0.94 -16.02 -1.51
CA SER A 369 0.03 -17.14 -1.75
C SER A 369 -1.42 -16.72 -1.61
N ALA A 370 -2.29 -17.33 -2.44
CA ALA A 370 -3.73 -17.12 -2.37
C ALA A 370 -4.45 -18.36 -2.90
N ASP A 371 -5.66 -18.58 -2.45
CA ASP A 371 -6.58 -19.54 -3.02
C ASP A 371 -7.43 -18.83 -4.10
N LEU A 372 -7.54 -19.44 -5.27
CA LEU A 372 -8.09 -18.82 -6.46
C LEU A 372 -8.74 -19.89 -7.35
N TYR A 373 -10.03 -19.74 -7.68
CA TYR A 373 -10.76 -20.67 -8.57
C TYR A 373 -10.50 -22.15 -8.26
N ASP A 374 -10.81 -22.56 -7.03
CA ASP A 374 -10.61 -23.93 -6.49
C ASP A 374 -9.15 -24.37 -6.38
N GLY A 375 -8.20 -23.56 -6.83
CA GLY A 375 -6.77 -23.83 -6.81
C GLY A 375 -6.00 -22.94 -5.87
N LYS A 376 -4.68 -23.16 -5.86
CA LYS A 376 -3.74 -22.38 -5.04
C LYS A 376 -2.62 -21.79 -5.91
N VAL A 377 -2.30 -20.55 -5.65
CA VAL A 377 -1.15 -19.84 -6.22
C VAL A 377 -0.11 -19.61 -5.12
N VAL A 378 1.14 -19.88 -5.41
CA VAL A 378 2.29 -19.57 -4.54
C VAL A 378 3.37 -18.93 -5.40
N ALA A 379 3.90 -17.80 -4.95
CA ALA A 379 4.97 -17.09 -5.64
C ALA A 379 6.05 -16.61 -4.68
N LYS A 380 7.28 -16.56 -5.19
CA LYS A 380 8.44 -15.91 -4.57
C LYS A 380 9.06 -15.00 -5.62
N ALA A 381 9.57 -13.86 -5.19
CA ALA A 381 10.22 -12.94 -6.12
C ALA A 381 11.32 -12.12 -5.44
N THR A 382 12.22 -11.60 -6.25
CA THR A 382 13.23 -10.63 -5.84
C THR A 382 13.20 -9.48 -6.84
N LEU A 383 13.23 -8.24 -6.35
CA LEU A 383 13.37 -7.03 -7.14
C LEU A 383 14.57 -6.23 -6.62
N ASP A 384 15.56 -5.99 -7.46
CA ASP A 384 16.70 -5.15 -7.14
C ASP A 384 16.52 -3.74 -7.73
N ALA A 385 16.02 -2.83 -6.91
CA ALA A 385 15.80 -1.42 -7.24
C ALA A 385 17.03 -0.53 -6.95
N ARG A 386 18.18 -1.12 -6.56
CA ARG A 386 19.43 -0.37 -6.32
C ARG A 386 20.10 0.04 -7.62
N LYS A 387 19.68 -0.52 -8.74
CA LYS A 387 20.21 -0.26 -10.09
C LYS A 387 19.10 0.25 -11.01
N THR A 388 19.47 0.95 -12.06
CA THR A 388 18.57 1.38 -13.12
C THR A 388 19.14 0.89 -14.46
N PRO A 389 18.39 0.15 -15.29
CA PRO A 389 17.07 -0.39 -14.99
C PRO A 389 17.08 -1.43 -13.86
N VAL A 390 15.94 -1.58 -13.19
CA VAL A 390 15.77 -2.57 -12.13
C VAL A 390 15.89 -3.99 -12.68
N SER A 391 16.32 -4.94 -11.86
CA SER A 391 16.31 -6.35 -12.22
C SER A 391 15.38 -7.12 -11.30
N TYR A 392 14.77 -8.18 -11.83
CA TYR A 392 13.86 -9.03 -11.07
C TYR A 392 14.03 -10.50 -11.40
N SER A 393 13.61 -11.35 -10.47
CA SER A 393 13.46 -12.79 -10.66
C SER A 393 12.26 -13.28 -9.87
N PHE A 394 11.61 -14.34 -10.36
CA PHE A 394 10.46 -14.92 -9.67
C PHE A 394 10.36 -16.44 -9.91
N ASN A 395 9.67 -17.10 -8.99
CA ASN A 395 9.19 -18.47 -9.13
C ASN A 395 7.71 -18.47 -8.72
N LYS A 396 6.86 -19.01 -9.58
CA LYS A 396 5.41 -19.07 -9.38
C LYS A 396 4.90 -20.46 -9.65
N GLN A 397 4.07 -20.97 -8.76
CA GLN A 397 3.41 -22.27 -8.87
C GLN A 397 1.90 -22.08 -8.72
N LEU A 398 1.14 -22.69 -9.63
CA LEU A 398 -0.30 -22.78 -9.56
C LEU A 398 -0.67 -24.26 -9.50
N SER A 399 -1.62 -24.61 -8.69
CA SER A 399 -2.06 -26.01 -8.52
C SER A 399 -3.57 -26.09 -8.31
N GLY A 400 -4.21 -26.98 -9.07
CA GLY A 400 -5.65 -27.26 -8.93
C GLY A 400 -6.59 -26.18 -9.46
N LEU A 401 -6.11 -25.26 -10.32
CA LEU A 401 -6.82 -24.07 -10.76
C LEU A 401 -7.89 -24.40 -11.80
N ALA A 402 -9.13 -24.02 -11.58
CA ALA A 402 -10.19 -24.08 -12.58
C ALA A 402 -9.95 -23.01 -13.67
N LEU A 403 -9.47 -23.44 -14.85
CA LEU A 403 -9.00 -22.49 -15.88
C LEU A 403 -10.09 -21.63 -16.48
N ARG A 404 -11.24 -22.22 -16.83
CA ARG A 404 -12.28 -21.51 -17.61
C ARG A 404 -12.78 -20.23 -16.91
N PRO A 405 -13.24 -20.29 -15.65
CA PRO A 405 -13.70 -19.08 -14.97
C PRO A 405 -12.56 -18.05 -14.82
N MET A 406 -11.32 -18.48 -14.53
CA MET A 406 -10.18 -17.58 -14.44
C MET A 406 -9.89 -16.85 -15.77
N LEU A 407 -9.96 -17.57 -16.90
CA LEU A 407 -9.71 -16.99 -18.23
C LEU A 407 -10.82 -16.04 -18.66
N ILE A 408 -12.06 -16.33 -18.32
CA ILE A 408 -13.21 -15.46 -18.59
C ILE A 408 -13.11 -14.19 -17.75
N ASP A 409 -12.96 -14.31 -16.43
CA ASP A 409 -12.96 -13.17 -15.51
C ASP A 409 -11.71 -12.28 -15.67
N GLY A 410 -10.55 -12.90 -15.98
CA GLY A 410 -9.28 -12.19 -16.07
C GLY A 410 -8.88 -11.68 -17.45
N ALA A 411 -9.41 -12.27 -18.53
CA ALA A 411 -8.95 -11.98 -19.89
C ALA A 411 -10.06 -12.00 -20.97
N ASP A 412 -11.29 -12.24 -20.59
CA ASP A 412 -12.43 -12.43 -21.52
C ASP A 412 -12.17 -13.54 -22.58
N ILE A 413 -11.47 -14.60 -22.17
CA ILE A 413 -11.10 -15.71 -23.03
C ILE A 413 -11.88 -16.97 -22.63
N ASP A 414 -12.74 -17.46 -23.53
CA ASP A 414 -13.52 -18.71 -23.38
C ASP A 414 -13.05 -19.79 -24.35
N LEU A 415 -11.73 -20.11 -24.33
CA LEU A 415 -11.14 -21.09 -25.24
C LEU A 415 -10.73 -22.41 -24.57
N LEU A 416 -10.56 -22.45 -23.26
CA LEU A 416 -9.95 -23.60 -22.58
C LEU A 416 -10.56 -23.81 -21.19
N SER A 417 -10.94 -25.03 -20.89
CA SER A 417 -11.33 -25.46 -19.54
C SER A 417 -10.45 -26.61 -19.05
N GLY A 418 -10.59 -26.90 -17.76
CA GLY A 418 -9.89 -27.99 -17.07
C GLY A 418 -9.23 -27.52 -15.77
N THR A 419 -8.66 -28.46 -15.06
CA THR A 419 -7.90 -28.21 -13.82
C THR A 419 -6.42 -28.08 -14.14
N ALA A 420 -5.84 -26.88 -13.86
CA ALA A 420 -4.47 -26.58 -14.25
C ALA A 420 -3.48 -26.68 -13.09
N LYS A 421 -2.28 -27.13 -13.45
CA LYS A 421 -1.04 -26.93 -12.71
C LYS A 421 -0.06 -26.19 -13.60
N LEU A 422 0.61 -25.19 -13.05
CA LEU A 422 1.64 -24.42 -13.76
C LEU A 422 2.82 -24.18 -12.83
N SER A 423 4.01 -24.41 -13.33
CA SER A 423 5.27 -24.00 -12.70
C SER A 423 6.01 -23.08 -13.67
N ILE A 424 6.41 -21.92 -13.21
CA ILE A 424 7.15 -20.95 -14.01
C ILE A 424 8.21 -20.29 -13.16
N GLU A 425 9.42 -20.21 -13.68
CA GLU A 425 10.48 -19.38 -13.13
C GLU A 425 10.96 -18.41 -14.20
N GLY A 426 11.32 -17.21 -13.77
CA GLY A 426 11.74 -16.17 -14.70
C GLY A 426 12.62 -15.13 -14.06
N LYS A 427 13.30 -14.38 -14.92
CA LYS A 427 14.13 -13.24 -14.57
C LYS A 427 14.16 -12.23 -15.72
N GLY A 428 14.37 -10.99 -15.37
CA GLY A 428 14.46 -9.94 -16.39
C GLY A 428 14.97 -8.63 -15.80
N HIS A 429 14.92 -7.61 -16.61
CA HIS A 429 15.26 -6.25 -16.24
C HIS A 429 14.29 -5.28 -16.91
N SER A 430 14.13 -4.09 -16.34
CA SER A 430 13.13 -3.09 -16.71
C SER A 430 11.69 -3.49 -16.34
N LEU A 431 10.91 -2.53 -15.87
CA LEU A 431 9.48 -2.68 -15.58
C LEU A 431 8.59 -2.02 -16.64
N LEU A 432 9.18 -1.47 -17.71
CA LEU A 432 8.42 -0.95 -18.83
C LEU A 432 7.66 -2.09 -19.54
N PRO A 433 6.35 -1.96 -19.84
CA PRO A 433 5.54 -3.04 -20.40
C PRO A 433 6.12 -3.69 -21.65
N GLU A 434 6.64 -2.89 -22.57
CA GLU A 434 7.28 -3.41 -23.80
C GLU A 434 8.62 -4.12 -23.52
N GLN A 435 9.40 -3.56 -22.59
CA GLN A 435 10.66 -4.16 -22.19
C GLN A 435 10.45 -5.43 -21.36
N LEU A 436 9.41 -5.49 -20.54
CA LEU A 436 8.99 -6.70 -19.83
C LEU A 436 8.76 -7.85 -20.82
N LYS A 437 7.95 -7.63 -21.87
CA LYS A 437 7.70 -8.64 -22.90
C LYS A 437 8.98 -9.09 -23.62
N LYS A 438 9.90 -8.17 -23.89
CA LYS A 438 11.13 -8.44 -24.63
C LYS A 438 12.24 -9.04 -23.76
N ASN A 439 12.44 -8.54 -22.53
CA ASN A 439 13.59 -8.87 -21.69
C ASN A 439 13.31 -10.01 -20.70
N LEU A 440 12.07 -10.48 -20.62
CA LEU A 440 11.72 -11.59 -19.75
C LEU A 440 12.29 -12.89 -20.31
N LEU A 441 13.17 -13.51 -19.52
CA LEU A 441 13.62 -14.88 -19.71
C LEU A 441 12.83 -15.76 -18.74
N ALA A 442 12.08 -16.73 -19.25
CA ALA A 442 11.31 -17.62 -18.39
C ALA A 442 11.31 -19.04 -18.94
N ASN A 443 11.17 -20.00 -18.06
CA ASN A 443 10.91 -21.39 -18.39
C ASN A 443 9.84 -21.94 -17.46
N GLY A 444 9.15 -22.98 -17.90
CA GLY A 444 8.11 -23.59 -17.09
C GLY A 444 7.49 -24.81 -17.72
N SER A 445 6.54 -25.37 -17.00
CA SER A 445 5.74 -26.51 -17.44
C SER A 445 4.30 -26.34 -16.99
N PHE A 446 3.40 -26.91 -17.76
CA PHE A 446 1.99 -26.94 -17.45
C PHE A 446 1.38 -28.33 -17.62
N GLU A 447 0.37 -28.60 -16.82
CA GLU A 447 -0.49 -29.77 -16.91
C GLU A 447 -1.94 -29.31 -16.71
N ILE A 448 -2.80 -29.64 -17.66
CA ILE A 448 -4.25 -29.38 -17.58
C ILE A 448 -4.95 -30.71 -17.70
N THR A 449 -5.78 -31.04 -16.72
CA THR A 449 -6.52 -32.31 -16.68
C THR A 449 -8.01 -32.06 -16.80
N ASP A 450 -8.72 -33.06 -17.35
CA ASP A 450 -10.18 -33.09 -17.44
C ASP A 450 -10.75 -31.81 -18.07
N GLY A 451 -10.21 -31.45 -19.22
CA GLY A 451 -10.48 -30.18 -19.89
C GLY A 451 -11.15 -30.30 -21.26
N SER A 452 -11.46 -29.13 -21.79
CA SER A 452 -12.01 -28.98 -23.14
C SER A 452 -11.40 -27.78 -23.84
N LEU A 453 -11.07 -27.95 -25.11
CA LEU A 453 -10.69 -26.88 -26.01
C LEU A 453 -11.94 -26.45 -26.81
N TYR A 454 -12.40 -25.22 -26.62
CA TYR A 454 -13.56 -24.64 -27.28
C TYR A 454 -13.19 -23.99 -28.63
N GLY A 455 -14.16 -23.87 -29.54
CA GLY A 455 -13.95 -23.26 -30.84
C GLY A 455 -13.36 -24.21 -31.89
N VAL A 456 -13.00 -25.46 -31.55
CA VAL A 456 -12.48 -26.44 -32.50
C VAL A 456 -12.88 -27.86 -32.14
N ASN A 457 -13.40 -28.61 -33.15
CA ASN A 457 -13.65 -30.04 -33.03
C ASN A 457 -12.59 -30.80 -33.86
N ILE A 458 -11.47 -31.14 -33.25
CA ILE A 458 -10.36 -31.81 -33.92
C ILE A 458 -10.78 -33.17 -34.47
N ALA A 459 -11.59 -33.93 -33.75
CA ALA A 459 -12.08 -35.23 -34.20
C ALA A 459 -12.93 -35.09 -35.47
N GLN A 460 -13.78 -34.05 -35.59
CA GLN A 460 -14.56 -33.75 -36.76
C GLN A 460 -13.68 -33.28 -37.94
N MET A 461 -12.68 -32.45 -37.69
CA MET A 461 -11.71 -32.05 -38.73
C MET A 461 -11.02 -33.27 -39.35
N ILE A 462 -10.63 -34.21 -38.52
CA ILE A 462 -9.99 -35.47 -38.98
C ILE A 462 -10.98 -36.30 -39.80
N ARG A 463 -12.25 -36.46 -39.39
CA ARG A 463 -13.27 -37.18 -40.15
C ARG A 463 -13.53 -36.54 -41.51
N ASN A 464 -13.65 -35.22 -41.56
CA ASN A 464 -13.86 -34.46 -42.80
C ASN A 464 -12.64 -34.57 -43.72
N ALA A 465 -11.44 -34.54 -43.20
CA ALA A 465 -10.20 -34.80 -43.97
C ALA A 465 -10.18 -36.20 -44.58
N LYS A 466 -10.59 -37.21 -43.81
CA LYS A 466 -10.74 -38.59 -44.30
C LYS A 466 -11.74 -38.72 -45.41
N ALA A 467 -12.91 -38.12 -45.25
CA ALA A 467 -13.96 -38.12 -46.28
C ALA A 467 -13.48 -37.47 -47.60
N THR A 468 -12.76 -36.32 -47.48
CA THR A 468 -12.16 -35.65 -48.65
C THR A 468 -11.15 -36.51 -49.37
N LEU A 469 -10.28 -37.22 -48.63
CA LEU A 469 -9.26 -38.12 -49.19
C LEU A 469 -9.87 -39.37 -49.88
N LYS A 470 -11.07 -39.80 -49.40
CA LYS A 470 -11.81 -40.94 -50.00
C LYS A 470 -12.85 -40.54 -51.05
N ASN A 471 -12.97 -39.27 -51.41
CA ASN A 471 -14.03 -38.71 -52.22
C ASN A 471 -15.45 -38.99 -51.66
N GLU A 472 -15.59 -39.12 -50.34
CA GLU A 472 -16.87 -39.27 -49.66
C GLU A 472 -17.45 -37.91 -49.26
N ALA A 473 -18.79 -37.83 -49.05
CA ALA A 473 -19.41 -36.61 -48.58
C ALA A 473 -18.94 -36.23 -47.17
N GLN A 474 -18.61 -34.96 -46.96
CA GLN A 474 -18.26 -34.45 -45.63
C GLN A 474 -19.49 -34.46 -44.75
N SER A 475 -19.33 -34.83 -43.47
CA SER A 475 -20.38 -34.74 -42.49
C SER A 475 -20.66 -33.24 -42.17
N THR A 476 -21.90 -32.82 -42.39
CA THR A 476 -22.40 -31.48 -42.01
C THR A 476 -23.08 -31.48 -40.65
N ASP A 477 -22.78 -32.48 -39.81
CA ASP A 477 -23.32 -32.53 -38.46
C ASP A 477 -22.97 -31.26 -37.69
N ASN A 478 -24.00 -30.58 -37.20
CA ASN A 478 -23.90 -29.36 -36.39
C ASN A 478 -23.48 -29.71 -34.95
N THR A 479 -22.37 -30.43 -34.81
CA THR A 479 -21.82 -30.80 -33.52
C THR A 479 -21.08 -29.62 -32.88
N GLU A 480 -21.16 -29.54 -31.56
CA GLU A 480 -20.47 -28.51 -30.78
C GLU A 480 -18.99 -28.42 -31.18
N GLN A 481 -18.51 -27.19 -31.43
CA GLN A 481 -17.10 -26.93 -31.76
C GLN A 481 -16.24 -27.02 -30.49
N LYS A 482 -16.00 -28.29 -30.07
CA LYS A 482 -15.34 -28.62 -28.80
C LYS A 482 -14.51 -29.88 -28.95
N THR A 483 -13.34 -29.88 -28.28
CA THR A 483 -12.49 -31.07 -28.16
C THR A 483 -12.22 -31.34 -26.68
N ASP A 484 -12.79 -32.42 -26.15
CA ASP A 484 -12.55 -32.86 -24.79
C ASP A 484 -11.22 -33.63 -24.71
N PHE A 485 -10.50 -33.43 -23.62
CA PHE A 485 -9.25 -34.14 -23.33
C PHE A 485 -9.13 -34.53 -21.85
N SER A 486 -8.44 -35.64 -21.59
CA SER A 486 -8.12 -36.04 -20.21
C SER A 486 -6.85 -35.38 -19.69
N SER A 487 -5.90 -35.06 -20.58
CA SER A 487 -4.68 -34.33 -20.19
C SER A 487 -4.11 -33.52 -21.36
N LEU A 488 -3.61 -32.33 -21.03
CA LEU A 488 -2.81 -31.48 -21.92
C LEU A 488 -1.57 -31.03 -21.13
N THR A 489 -0.38 -31.39 -21.63
CA THR A 489 0.89 -31.12 -20.94
C THR A 489 1.92 -30.53 -21.90
N GLY A 490 2.84 -29.77 -21.36
CA GLY A 490 3.97 -29.21 -22.09
C GLY A 490 4.92 -28.43 -21.22
N SER A 491 6.11 -28.21 -21.75
CA SER A 491 7.08 -27.24 -21.20
C SER A 491 7.20 -26.03 -22.12
N PHE A 492 7.74 -24.96 -21.62
CA PHE A 492 7.97 -23.77 -22.44
C PHE A 492 9.22 -23.01 -22.02
N ASN A 493 9.80 -22.30 -22.98
CA ASN A 493 10.86 -21.31 -22.76
C ASN A 493 10.45 -20.00 -23.42
N LEU A 494 10.64 -18.90 -22.70
CA LEU A 494 10.43 -17.53 -23.19
C LEU A 494 11.76 -16.82 -23.28
N THR A 495 12.08 -16.36 -24.48
CA THR A 495 13.30 -15.59 -24.75
C THR A 495 12.99 -14.58 -25.86
N ASP A 496 13.44 -13.33 -25.73
CA ASP A 496 13.24 -12.25 -26.71
C ASP A 496 11.77 -12.07 -27.15
N GLY A 497 10.83 -12.23 -26.19
CA GLY A 497 9.40 -12.15 -26.46
C GLY A 497 8.80 -13.33 -27.20
N VAL A 498 9.57 -14.38 -27.48
CA VAL A 498 9.10 -15.61 -28.15
C VAL A 498 9.01 -16.75 -27.14
N LEU A 499 7.80 -17.21 -26.91
CA LEU A 499 7.51 -18.41 -26.13
C LEU A 499 7.60 -19.62 -27.06
N THR A 500 8.50 -20.55 -26.77
CA THR A 500 8.66 -21.82 -27.50
C THR A 500 8.19 -22.97 -26.63
N ASN A 501 7.38 -23.86 -27.21
CA ASN A 501 6.94 -25.10 -26.60
C ASN A 501 7.43 -26.30 -27.46
N PRO A 502 8.35 -27.12 -26.97
CA PRO A 502 8.95 -28.22 -27.76
C PRO A 502 8.19 -29.54 -27.66
N ASP A 503 7.30 -29.72 -26.70
CA ASP A 503 6.84 -31.03 -26.23
C ASP A 503 5.37 -31.12 -25.86
N LEU A 504 4.50 -30.32 -26.53
CA LEU A 504 3.05 -30.35 -26.32
C LEU A 504 2.51 -31.77 -26.49
N LYS A 505 1.72 -32.23 -25.52
CA LYS A 505 1.01 -33.53 -25.57
C LYS A 505 -0.41 -33.38 -25.08
N MET A 506 -1.36 -33.94 -25.84
CA MET A 506 -2.77 -34.02 -25.43
C MET A 506 -3.25 -35.46 -25.57
N ALA A 507 -3.88 -35.95 -24.52
CA ALA A 507 -4.59 -37.20 -24.52
C ALA A 507 -6.11 -36.93 -24.49
N ALA A 508 -6.80 -37.40 -25.50
CA ALA A 508 -8.26 -37.35 -25.60
C ALA A 508 -8.84 -38.75 -25.77
N PRO A 509 -10.15 -38.98 -25.54
CA PRO A 509 -10.76 -40.31 -25.64
C PRO A 509 -10.51 -40.99 -26.98
N LEU A 510 -10.54 -40.24 -28.08
CA LEU A 510 -10.44 -40.75 -29.44
C LEU A 510 -9.11 -40.44 -30.16
N LEU A 511 -8.27 -39.56 -29.56
CA LEU A 511 -7.06 -39.10 -30.23
C LEU A 511 -5.88 -38.89 -29.25
N ARG A 512 -4.69 -38.94 -29.79
CA ARG A 512 -3.45 -38.50 -29.16
C ARG A 512 -2.86 -37.40 -30.04
N LEU A 513 -2.53 -36.27 -29.42
CA LEU A 513 -1.91 -35.17 -30.12
C LEU A 513 -0.56 -34.87 -29.47
N SER A 514 0.43 -34.69 -30.30
CA SER A 514 1.74 -34.20 -29.90
C SER A 514 2.17 -33.07 -30.84
N GLY A 515 3.06 -32.22 -30.39
CA GLY A 515 3.54 -31.15 -31.24
C GLY A 515 4.54 -30.23 -30.58
N LYS A 516 4.89 -29.24 -31.36
CA LYS A 516 5.79 -28.14 -30.95
C LYS A 516 5.39 -26.87 -31.66
N GLY A 517 5.73 -25.76 -31.07
CA GLY A 517 5.43 -24.47 -31.67
C GLY A 517 5.95 -23.29 -30.91
N SER A 518 5.55 -22.15 -31.38
CA SER A 518 5.89 -20.87 -30.72
C SER A 518 4.74 -19.89 -30.76
N ALA A 519 4.75 -18.98 -29.79
CA ALA A 519 3.90 -17.80 -29.71
C ALA A 519 4.78 -16.56 -29.50
N ASN A 520 4.65 -15.57 -30.36
CA ASN A 520 5.39 -14.32 -30.23
C ASN A 520 4.52 -13.33 -29.45
N LEU A 521 4.96 -12.93 -28.24
CA LEU A 521 4.23 -12.03 -27.35
C LEU A 521 4.24 -10.56 -27.82
N LEU A 522 5.12 -10.22 -28.79
CA LEU A 522 5.23 -8.87 -29.33
C LEU A 522 4.29 -8.67 -30.55
N THR A 523 4.16 -9.71 -31.38
CA THR A 523 3.34 -9.68 -32.60
C THR A 523 2.05 -10.49 -32.49
N GLU A 524 1.87 -11.20 -31.37
CA GLU A 524 0.78 -12.14 -31.08
C GLU A 524 0.72 -13.35 -32.02
N ALA A 525 1.68 -13.49 -32.91
CA ALA A 525 1.68 -14.54 -33.93
C ALA A 525 1.88 -15.93 -33.32
N LEU A 526 1.11 -16.91 -33.83
CA LEU A 526 1.18 -18.33 -33.50
C LEU A 526 1.77 -19.13 -34.67
N ASP A 527 2.65 -20.08 -34.36
CA ASP A 527 3.14 -21.08 -35.30
C ASP A 527 3.32 -22.41 -34.57
N TYR A 528 2.33 -23.31 -34.68
CA TYR A 528 2.36 -24.64 -34.08
C TYR A 528 2.22 -25.71 -35.15
N GLN A 529 3.05 -26.73 -35.05
CA GLN A 529 3.00 -27.97 -35.83
C GLN A 529 2.62 -29.10 -34.89
N LEU A 530 1.49 -29.72 -35.18
CA LEU A 530 0.91 -30.78 -34.37
C LEU A 530 0.83 -32.07 -35.22
N SER A 531 1.03 -33.19 -34.57
CA SER A 531 0.75 -34.52 -35.12
C SER A 531 -0.34 -35.17 -34.29
N THR A 532 -1.39 -35.63 -34.91
CA THR A 532 -2.51 -36.29 -34.23
C THR A 532 -2.72 -37.68 -34.74
N ALA A 533 -2.87 -38.66 -33.85
CA ALA A 533 -3.15 -40.05 -34.15
C ALA A 533 -4.46 -40.51 -33.52
N LEU A 534 -5.29 -41.20 -34.27
CA LEU A 534 -6.51 -41.83 -33.76
C LEU A 534 -6.18 -43.09 -32.94
N VAL A 535 -6.84 -43.22 -31.79
CA VAL A 535 -6.75 -44.41 -30.93
C VAL A 535 -7.74 -45.45 -31.43
N ASN A 536 -7.24 -46.60 -31.81
CA ASN A 536 -7.82 -47.87 -32.28
C ASN A 536 -9.30 -47.97 -32.75
N THR A 537 -10.27 -47.23 -32.27
CA THR A 537 -11.66 -47.24 -32.78
C THR A 537 -12.34 -45.88 -32.62
N SER A 538 -13.07 -45.46 -33.63
CA SER A 538 -13.98 -44.28 -33.59
C SER A 538 -15.31 -44.57 -32.85
N LYS A 539 -15.56 -45.78 -32.38
CA LYS A 539 -16.79 -46.24 -31.74
C LYS A 539 -16.68 -46.42 -30.20
N GLY A 540 -15.64 -45.89 -29.58
CA GLY A 540 -15.45 -45.99 -28.11
C GLY A 540 -14.96 -47.37 -27.64
N GLN A 541 -14.91 -47.56 -26.31
CA GLN A 541 -14.51 -48.82 -25.68
C GLN A 541 -15.50 -49.94 -26.07
N GLY A 542 -15.03 -50.91 -26.87
CA GLY A 542 -15.82 -52.08 -27.29
C GLY A 542 -16.08 -52.25 -28.80
N GLY A 543 -15.68 -51.31 -29.64
CA GLY A 543 -15.82 -51.43 -31.10
C GLY A 543 -14.84 -52.48 -31.65
N LYS A 544 -15.36 -53.48 -32.40
CA LYS A 544 -14.55 -54.59 -32.95
C LYS A 544 -13.88 -54.27 -34.28
N GLU A 545 -14.12 -53.12 -34.86
CA GLU A 545 -13.53 -52.71 -36.15
C GLU A 545 -12.40 -51.73 -35.95
N LYS A 546 -11.18 -52.06 -36.42
CA LYS A 546 -10.07 -51.09 -36.51
C LYS A 546 -10.45 -50.02 -37.54
N ASP A 547 -10.35 -48.77 -37.19
CA ASP A 547 -10.44 -47.69 -38.15
C ASP A 547 -9.22 -47.75 -39.09
N ASP A 548 -9.43 -47.59 -40.39
CA ASP A 548 -8.36 -47.62 -41.40
C ASP A 548 -7.26 -46.56 -41.16
N LEU A 549 -7.55 -45.55 -40.32
CA LEU A 549 -6.61 -44.51 -39.92
C LEU A 549 -6.03 -44.73 -38.49
N ALA A 550 -6.33 -45.85 -37.85
CA ALA A 550 -5.73 -46.12 -36.52
C ALA A 550 -4.22 -46.21 -36.62
N GLY A 551 -3.54 -45.28 -35.93
CA GLY A 551 -2.08 -45.18 -35.97
C GLY A 551 -1.52 -44.31 -37.10
N VAL A 552 -2.36 -43.78 -38.01
CA VAL A 552 -1.91 -42.79 -39.03
C VAL A 552 -1.76 -41.43 -38.37
N GLU A 553 -0.58 -40.85 -38.50
CA GLU A 553 -0.32 -39.48 -38.03
C GLU A 553 -0.88 -38.45 -39.03
N ILE A 554 -1.73 -37.57 -38.52
CA ILE A 554 -2.35 -36.51 -39.30
C ILE A 554 -1.76 -35.18 -38.85
N PRO A 555 -1.01 -34.48 -39.70
CA PRO A 555 -0.37 -33.24 -39.35
C PRO A 555 -1.38 -32.08 -39.36
N LEU A 556 -1.43 -31.32 -38.27
CA LEU A 556 -2.22 -30.10 -38.10
C LEU A 556 -1.28 -28.92 -37.91
N LYS A 557 -1.72 -27.76 -38.36
CA LYS A 557 -1.03 -26.50 -38.18
C LYS A 557 -1.96 -25.51 -37.47
N ILE A 558 -1.44 -24.83 -36.43
CA ILE A 558 -2.07 -23.65 -35.84
C ILE A 558 -1.27 -22.42 -36.28
N SER A 559 -1.92 -21.41 -36.80
CA SER A 559 -1.36 -20.13 -37.24
C SER A 559 -2.30 -18.99 -36.89
N GLY A 560 -2.02 -17.77 -37.32
CA GLY A 560 -2.81 -16.59 -36.99
C GLY A 560 -2.30 -15.91 -35.72
N THR A 561 -3.18 -15.36 -34.92
CA THR A 561 -2.84 -14.69 -33.66
C THR A 561 -3.38 -15.45 -32.45
N MET A 562 -2.94 -15.07 -31.26
CA MET A 562 -3.44 -15.65 -30.00
C MET A 562 -4.93 -15.39 -29.80
N GLN A 563 -5.45 -14.27 -30.33
CA GLN A 563 -6.87 -13.88 -30.25
C GLN A 563 -7.70 -14.55 -31.36
N GLU A 564 -7.13 -14.75 -32.56
CA GLU A 564 -7.77 -15.40 -33.69
C GLU A 564 -6.93 -16.58 -34.23
N PRO A 565 -6.88 -17.71 -33.53
CA PRO A 565 -6.12 -18.87 -33.97
C PRO A 565 -6.79 -19.53 -35.16
N LYS A 566 -5.97 -19.88 -36.18
CA LYS A 566 -6.40 -20.57 -37.39
C LYS A 566 -5.90 -22.02 -37.38
N TYR A 567 -6.83 -22.96 -37.43
CA TYR A 567 -6.53 -24.40 -37.45
C TYR A 567 -6.65 -24.90 -38.89
N SER A 568 -5.62 -25.62 -39.33
CA SER A 568 -5.58 -26.18 -40.69
C SER A 568 -4.89 -27.52 -40.72
N LEU A 569 -5.24 -28.36 -41.73
CA LEU A 569 -4.48 -29.55 -42.02
C LEU A 569 -3.22 -29.16 -42.81
N ASP A 570 -2.06 -29.71 -42.43
CA ASP A 570 -0.87 -29.58 -43.24
C ASP A 570 -0.88 -30.63 -44.36
N THR A 571 -1.58 -30.29 -45.44
CA THR A 571 -1.74 -31.17 -46.59
C THR A 571 -0.40 -31.54 -47.22
N LYS A 572 0.61 -30.67 -47.17
CA LYS A 572 1.95 -30.93 -47.71
C LYS A 572 2.68 -32.02 -46.91
N ALA A 573 2.68 -31.89 -45.57
CA ALA A 573 3.27 -32.91 -44.69
C ALA A 573 2.49 -34.22 -44.78
N LEU A 574 1.19 -34.20 -45.01
CA LEU A 574 0.35 -35.39 -45.19
C LEU A 574 0.74 -36.17 -46.46
N PHE A 575 1.00 -35.49 -47.58
CA PHE A 575 1.51 -36.12 -48.80
C PHE A 575 2.90 -36.68 -48.65
N GLU A 576 3.79 -36.00 -47.96
CA GLU A 576 5.15 -36.49 -47.69
C GLU A 576 5.17 -37.77 -46.81
N THR A 577 4.31 -37.82 -45.77
CA THR A 577 4.14 -38.99 -44.92
C THR A 577 3.57 -40.16 -45.69
N GLN A 578 2.54 -39.98 -46.52
CA GLN A 578 2.00 -41.06 -47.36
C GLN A 578 3.00 -41.59 -48.40
N LEU A 579 3.85 -40.73 -48.94
CA LEU A 579 4.92 -41.14 -49.85
C LEU A 579 5.98 -41.97 -49.12
N LYS A 580 6.40 -41.59 -47.93
CA LYS A 580 7.34 -42.37 -47.11
C LYS A 580 6.76 -43.74 -46.76
N ASP A 581 5.52 -43.83 -46.29
CA ASP A 581 4.86 -45.08 -45.94
C ASP A 581 4.73 -46.01 -47.13
N LYS A 582 4.39 -45.48 -48.32
CA LYS A 582 4.32 -46.27 -49.56
C LYS A 582 5.71 -46.79 -49.98
N VAL A 583 6.77 -46.00 -49.84
CA VAL A 583 8.15 -46.39 -50.16
C VAL A 583 8.65 -47.43 -49.18
N GLU A 584 8.35 -47.29 -47.88
CA GLU A 584 8.75 -48.26 -46.86
C GLU A 584 8.02 -49.60 -47.00
N THR A 585 6.69 -49.54 -47.26
CA THR A 585 5.90 -50.76 -47.54
C THR A 585 6.33 -51.44 -48.82
N GLN A 586 6.80 -50.75 -49.85
CA GLN A 586 7.37 -51.36 -51.07
C GLN A 586 8.76 -51.92 -50.78
N LYS A 587 9.62 -51.31 -50.00
CA LYS A 587 10.91 -51.85 -49.56
C LYS A 587 10.72 -53.11 -48.76
N ASP A 588 9.78 -53.14 -47.81
CA ASP A 588 9.51 -54.36 -47.03
C ASP A 588 8.92 -55.51 -47.88
N LYS A 589 8.03 -55.19 -48.80
CA LYS A 589 7.56 -56.19 -49.78
C LYS A 589 8.68 -56.72 -50.69
N LEU A 590 9.59 -55.88 -51.14
CA LEU A 590 10.77 -56.28 -51.92
C LEU A 590 11.73 -57.08 -51.06
N LYS A 591 11.97 -56.69 -49.80
CA LYS A 591 12.83 -57.42 -48.87
C LYS A 591 12.28 -58.80 -48.54
N ASN A 592 10.97 -58.90 -48.29
CA ASN A 592 10.30 -60.20 -48.07
C ASN A 592 10.31 -61.10 -49.31
N LYS A 593 10.07 -60.57 -50.52
CA LYS A 593 10.23 -61.31 -51.77
C LYS A 593 11.66 -61.77 -52.07
N LEU A 594 12.64 -60.95 -51.65
CA LEU A 594 14.07 -61.35 -51.76
C LEU A 594 14.44 -62.48 -50.78
N LEU A 595 13.91 -62.36 -49.53
CA LEU A 595 14.09 -63.39 -48.49
C LEU A 595 13.39 -64.70 -48.85
N GLU A 596 12.18 -64.67 -49.45
CA GLU A 596 11.50 -65.87 -50.00
C GLU A 596 12.24 -66.49 -51.15
N LYS A 597 12.88 -65.72 -52.03
CA LYS A 597 13.70 -66.24 -53.13
C LYS A 597 15.09 -66.79 -52.71
N LEU A 598 15.63 -66.30 -51.60
CA LEU A 598 16.92 -66.74 -51.05
C LEU A 598 16.79 -67.87 -50.01
N GLY A 599 15.59 -68.08 -49.43
CA GLY A 599 15.31 -69.16 -48.49
C GLY A 599 14.77 -70.46 -49.14
N GLY A 600 14.70 -70.51 -50.45
CA GLY A 600 14.27 -71.66 -51.25
C GLY A 600 15.41 -72.31 -52.06
N LEU A 601 16.69 -72.16 -51.60
CA LEU A 601 17.86 -72.90 -52.09
C LEU A 601 18.42 -73.81 -51.01
#